data_03a214cdd9322831bb88a2e9d07601fa
#
_entry.id   03a214cdd9322831bb88a2e9d07601fa
#
_cell.length_a   1.000
_cell.length_b   1.000
_cell.length_c   1.000
_cell.angle_alpha   90.00
_cell.angle_beta   90.00
_cell.angle_gamma   90.00
#
_symmetry.space_group_name_H-M   'P 1'
#
loop_
_entity.id
_entity.type
_entity.pdbx_description
1 polymer ?
#
loop_
_entity_poly.entity_id
_entity_poly.type
_entity_poly.pdbx_seq_one_letter_code
_entity_poly.pdbx_strand_id
1 'polypeptide(L)'
;DVTGVQTCALPIFCDNYETVNARAALDDPNSVFYTYQSLIRLRKTLSVLTWGDYEDLLPDHPSLWCYRRQWQGQTLMVVANLSHARQQWQPVPVEGAWRVALSNYEEVPFRPDTLLLRPFEAIWWVQE
;
A
#
# COMPACT_ATOMS: atom_id res chain seq x y z
N ASP A 1 -22.05 45.72 -11.30
CA ASP A 1 -20.61 45.86 -11.02
C ASP A 1 -20.09 44.58 -10.38
N VAL A 2 -19.63 43.69 -11.21
CA VAL A 2 -19.13 42.39 -10.76
C VAL A 2 -17.59 42.45 -10.78
N THR A 3 -17.03 43.08 -9.79
CA THR A 3 -15.60 42.98 -9.50
C THR A 3 -15.35 41.81 -8.56
N GLY A 4 -15.72 40.62 -8.98
CA GLY A 4 -15.14 39.42 -8.44
C GLY A 4 -13.73 39.28 -8.99
N VAL A 5 -12.78 40.02 -8.46
CA VAL A 5 -11.37 39.71 -8.67
C VAL A 5 -11.14 38.40 -7.95
N GLN A 6 -11.36 37.32 -8.66
CA GLN A 6 -10.83 36.02 -8.28
C GLN A 6 -9.31 36.15 -8.37
N THR A 7 -8.69 36.47 -7.26
CA THR A 7 -7.25 36.35 -7.13
C THR A 7 -6.96 34.87 -7.32
N CYS A 8 -6.65 34.48 -8.56
CA CYS A 8 -6.00 33.20 -8.81
C CYS A 8 -4.73 33.24 -7.99
N ALA A 9 -4.71 32.56 -6.84
CA ALA A 9 -3.47 32.28 -6.16
C ALA A 9 -2.58 31.59 -7.19
N LEU A 10 -1.47 32.19 -7.53
CA LEU A 10 -0.47 31.54 -8.36
C LEU A 10 -0.15 30.19 -7.73
N PRO A 11 -0.08 29.12 -8.50
CA PRO A 11 0.27 27.81 -7.96
C PRO A 11 1.62 27.95 -7.25
N ILE A 12 1.60 27.69 -5.94
CA ILE A 12 2.82 27.65 -5.14
C ILE A 12 3.42 26.28 -5.40
N PHE A 13 4.53 26.24 -6.13
CA PHE A 13 5.31 25.03 -6.32
C PHE A 13 6.21 24.82 -5.09
N CYS A 14 6.34 23.57 -4.66
CA CYS A 14 7.40 23.21 -3.71
C CYS A 14 8.77 23.47 -4.34
N ASP A 15 9.77 23.80 -3.54
CA ASP A 15 11.13 24.13 -4.02
C ASP A 15 11.79 22.98 -4.82
N ASN A 16 11.28 21.76 -4.68
CA ASN A 16 11.76 20.56 -5.36
C ASN A 16 10.95 20.19 -6.63
N TYR A 17 10.11 21.07 -7.16
CA TYR A 17 9.23 20.77 -8.30
C TYR A 17 9.98 20.36 -9.58
N GLU A 18 11.24 20.77 -9.73
CA GLU A 18 12.07 20.37 -10.87
C GLU A 18 12.46 18.89 -10.83
N THR A 19 12.58 18.33 -9.64
CA THR A 19 12.97 16.92 -9.42
C THR A 19 11.82 16.03 -9.03
N VAL A 20 10.82 16.57 -8.33
CA VAL A 20 9.62 15.84 -7.90
C VAL A 20 8.41 16.35 -8.67
N ASN A 21 8.12 15.72 -9.77
CA ASN A 21 7.03 16.10 -10.66
C ASN A 21 6.48 14.88 -11.43
N ALA A 22 5.36 15.06 -12.10
CA ALA A 22 4.68 13.98 -12.83
C ALA A 22 5.56 13.38 -13.94
N ARG A 23 6.38 14.19 -14.63
CA ARG A 23 7.28 13.71 -15.69
C ARG A 23 8.33 12.76 -15.11
N ALA A 24 9.03 13.19 -14.06
CA ALA A 24 10.00 12.35 -13.37
C ALA A 24 9.38 11.05 -12.84
N ALA A 25 8.14 11.13 -12.32
CA ALA A 25 7.41 9.95 -11.84
C ALA A 25 7.03 8.98 -12.97
N LEU A 26 6.77 9.46 -14.18
CA LEU A 26 6.47 8.60 -15.34
C LEU A 26 7.73 7.92 -15.88
N ASP A 27 8.89 8.53 -15.72
CA ASP A 27 10.18 7.99 -16.18
C ASP A 27 10.78 6.97 -15.18
N ASP A 28 10.26 6.91 -13.94
CA ASP A 28 10.70 5.97 -12.89
C ASP A 28 9.67 4.87 -12.64
N PRO A 29 9.93 3.61 -13.05
CA PRO A 29 9.04 2.47 -12.82
C PRO A 29 8.74 2.20 -11.34
N ASN A 30 9.60 2.63 -10.42
CA ASN A 30 9.45 2.45 -8.98
C ASN A 30 8.80 3.65 -8.28
N SER A 31 8.32 4.62 -9.06
CA SER A 31 7.69 5.82 -8.52
C SER A 31 6.35 5.53 -7.84
N VAL A 32 5.94 6.46 -6.99
CA VAL A 32 4.62 6.46 -6.36
C VAL A 32 3.50 6.41 -7.40
N PHE A 33 3.69 7.00 -8.59
CA PHE A 33 2.73 6.95 -9.69
C PHE A 33 2.37 5.51 -10.08
N TYR A 34 3.35 4.66 -10.32
CA TYR A 34 3.11 3.27 -10.70
C TYR A 34 2.61 2.41 -9.54
N THR A 35 2.99 2.75 -8.31
CA THR A 35 2.42 2.13 -7.12
C THR A 35 0.91 2.41 -7.03
N TYR A 36 0.48 3.66 -7.19
CA TYR A 36 -0.94 4.02 -7.23
C TYR A 36 -1.69 3.36 -8.39
N GLN A 37 -1.09 3.35 -9.57
CA GLN A 37 -1.69 2.67 -10.73
C GLN A 37 -1.93 1.18 -10.44
N SER A 38 -0.97 0.51 -9.81
CA SER A 38 -1.09 -0.89 -9.41
C SER A 38 -2.17 -1.10 -8.36
N LEU A 39 -2.25 -0.24 -7.34
CA LEU A 39 -3.30 -0.28 -6.32
C LEU A 39 -4.70 -0.08 -6.91
N ILE A 40 -4.87 0.87 -7.83
CA ILE A 40 -6.15 1.10 -8.51
C ILE A 40 -6.53 -0.12 -9.35
N ARG A 41 -5.57 -0.72 -10.03
CA ARG A 41 -5.78 -1.94 -10.83
C ARG A 41 -6.20 -3.12 -9.95
N LEU A 42 -5.51 -3.34 -8.83
CA LEU A 42 -5.86 -4.36 -7.85
C LEU A 42 -7.28 -4.15 -7.29
N ARG A 43 -7.64 -2.92 -6.93
CA ARG A 43 -8.98 -2.60 -6.44
C ARG A 43 -10.08 -2.93 -7.44
N LYS A 44 -9.81 -2.82 -8.74
CA LYS A 44 -10.78 -3.16 -9.80
C LYS A 44 -10.89 -4.66 -10.04
N THR A 45 -9.85 -5.42 -9.74
CA THR A 45 -9.79 -6.87 -10.02
C THR A 45 -10.09 -7.73 -8.80
N LEU A 46 -9.76 -7.27 -7.60
CA LEU A 46 -9.98 -8.02 -6.36
C LEU A 46 -11.20 -7.48 -5.61
N SER A 47 -12.30 -8.23 -5.67
CA SER A 47 -13.56 -7.86 -5.01
C SER A 47 -13.41 -7.69 -3.49
N VAL A 48 -12.52 -8.45 -2.86
CA VAL A 48 -12.18 -8.34 -1.44
C VAL A 48 -11.68 -6.95 -1.05
N LEU A 49 -11.05 -6.21 -1.97
CA LEU A 49 -10.62 -4.82 -1.72
C LEU A 49 -11.76 -3.81 -1.72
N THR A 50 -12.87 -4.14 -2.35
CA THR A 50 -14.04 -3.25 -2.43
C THR A 50 -15.09 -3.61 -1.39
N TRP A 51 -15.39 -4.90 -1.23
CA TRP A 51 -16.52 -5.40 -0.47
C TRP A 51 -16.14 -6.17 0.79
N GLY A 52 -14.85 -6.50 0.96
CA GLY A 52 -14.38 -7.31 2.09
C GLY A 52 -14.57 -6.61 3.43
N ASP A 53 -14.83 -7.40 4.46
CA ASP A 53 -14.78 -6.95 5.84
C ASP A 53 -13.37 -6.48 6.19
N TYR A 54 -13.27 -5.65 7.22
CA TYR A 54 -11.98 -5.15 7.71
C TYR A 54 -11.76 -5.62 9.14
N GLU A 55 -10.60 -6.20 9.39
CA GLU A 55 -10.14 -6.60 10.71
C GLU A 55 -8.70 -6.14 10.92
N ASP A 56 -8.49 -5.24 11.88
CA ASP A 56 -7.14 -4.86 12.31
C ASP A 56 -6.56 -5.98 13.19
N LEU A 57 -5.40 -6.50 12.82
CA LEU A 57 -4.76 -7.62 13.52
C LEU A 57 -3.72 -7.15 14.53
N LEU A 58 -3.31 -5.90 14.51
CA LEU A 58 -2.29 -5.31 15.38
C LEU A 58 -2.67 -3.89 15.83
N PRO A 59 -3.87 -3.67 16.42
CA PRO A 59 -4.39 -2.33 16.67
C PRO A 59 -3.50 -1.45 17.57
N ASP A 60 -2.75 -2.07 18.47
CA ASP A 60 -1.91 -1.37 19.45
C ASP A 60 -0.42 -1.40 19.10
N HIS A 61 -0.04 -1.91 17.93
CA HIS A 61 1.38 -1.99 17.57
C HIS A 61 1.92 -0.64 17.10
N PRO A 62 3.00 -0.12 17.69
CA PRO A 62 3.48 1.25 17.43
C PRO A 62 4.07 1.46 16.03
N SER A 63 4.48 0.38 15.36
CA SER A 63 5.24 0.47 14.10
C SER A 63 4.70 -0.41 12.99
N LEU A 64 3.91 -1.42 13.31
CA LEU A 64 3.32 -2.30 12.31
C LEU A 64 1.83 -2.01 12.15
N TRP A 65 1.40 -1.94 10.92
CA TRP A 65 -0.01 -1.96 10.57
C TRP A 65 -0.30 -3.26 9.82
N CYS A 66 -1.16 -4.10 10.40
CA CYS A 66 -1.52 -5.37 9.82
C CYS A 66 -3.04 -5.54 9.86
N TYR A 67 -3.63 -5.82 8.72
CA TYR A 67 -5.06 -6.07 8.65
C TYR A 67 -5.41 -7.19 7.68
N ARG A 68 -6.58 -7.76 7.90
CA ARG A 68 -7.19 -8.77 7.05
C ARG A 68 -8.50 -8.27 6.47
N ARG A 69 -8.79 -8.66 5.23
CA ARG A 69 -10.12 -8.51 4.65
C ARG A 69 -10.59 -9.83 4.07
N GLN A 70 -11.88 -10.09 4.14
CA GLN A 70 -12.48 -11.32 3.63
C GLN A 70 -13.75 -11.01 2.84
N TRP A 71 -13.92 -11.69 1.71
CA TRP A 71 -15.10 -11.56 0.85
C TRP A 71 -15.27 -12.82 -0.02
N GLN A 72 -16.41 -13.49 0.11
CA GLN A 72 -16.81 -14.64 -0.73
C GLN A 72 -15.69 -15.67 -0.97
N GLY A 73 -15.00 -16.07 0.08
CA GLY A 73 -13.91 -17.03 0.01
C GLY A 73 -12.53 -16.44 -0.32
N GLN A 74 -12.46 -15.20 -0.80
CA GLN A 74 -11.18 -14.50 -0.94
C GLN A 74 -10.73 -13.93 0.41
N THR A 75 -9.46 -14.03 0.69
CA THR A 75 -8.82 -13.38 1.85
C THR A 75 -7.65 -12.53 1.38
N LEU A 76 -7.64 -11.29 1.81
CA LEU A 76 -6.51 -10.39 1.67
C LEU A 76 -5.86 -10.19 3.03
N MET A 77 -4.54 -10.30 3.08
CA MET A 77 -3.74 -9.94 4.26
C MET A 77 -2.71 -8.90 3.86
N VAL A 78 -2.62 -7.85 4.64
CA VAL A 78 -1.68 -6.75 4.43
C VAL A 78 -0.88 -6.53 5.69
N VAL A 79 0.42 -6.36 5.55
CA VAL A 79 1.29 -5.88 6.62
C VAL A 79 2.15 -4.74 6.09
N ALA A 80 2.33 -3.72 6.91
CA ALA A 80 3.21 -2.60 6.62
C ALA A 80 4.02 -2.22 7.85
N ASN A 81 5.33 -2.10 7.66
CA ASN A 81 6.22 -1.50 8.65
C ASN A 81 6.28 0.01 8.41
N LEU A 82 5.72 0.78 9.33
CA LEU A 82 5.65 2.24 9.25
C LEU A 82 6.87 2.92 9.91
N SER A 83 7.93 2.17 10.17
CA SER A 83 9.13 2.67 10.83
C SER A 83 10.39 2.49 9.98
N HIS A 84 11.43 3.23 10.33
CA HIS A 84 12.77 3.13 9.74
C HIS A 84 13.61 1.98 10.33
N ALA A 85 13.08 1.25 11.30
CA ALA A 85 13.73 0.09 11.90
C ALA A 85 13.14 -1.21 11.35
N ARG A 86 13.94 -2.28 11.35
CA ARG A 86 13.40 -3.61 11.05
C ARG A 86 12.46 -4.06 12.14
N GLN A 87 11.34 -4.67 11.77
CA GLN A 87 10.32 -5.16 12.70
C GLN A 87 10.05 -6.63 12.48
N GLN A 88 10.09 -7.42 13.54
CA GLN A 88 9.68 -8.81 13.47
C GLN A 88 8.16 -8.88 13.43
N TRP A 89 7.63 -9.62 12.48
CA TRP A 89 6.20 -9.87 12.34
C TRP A 89 5.92 -11.37 12.34
N GLN A 90 4.88 -11.75 13.08
CA GLN A 90 4.36 -13.11 13.11
C GLN A 90 2.88 -13.06 12.72
N PRO A 91 2.49 -13.66 11.61
CA PRO A 91 1.09 -13.73 11.22
C PRO A 91 0.31 -14.67 12.14
N VAL A 92 -0.99 -14.48 12.19
CA VAL A 92 -1.89 -15.55 12.62
C VAL A 92 -1.71 -16.71 11.64
N PRO A 93 -1.64 -17.97 12.10
CA PRO A 93 -1.49 -19.11 11.22
C PRO A 93 -2.54 -19.09 10.10
N VAL A 94 -2.10 -19.15 8.86
CA VAL A 94 -2.95 -19.11 7.67
C VAL A 94 -2.68 -20.34 6.82
N GLU A 95 -3.75 -21.11 6.57
CA GLU A 95 -3.71 -22.26 5.68
C GLU A 95 -4.08 -21.84 4.25
N GLY A 96 -3.74 -22.68 3.27
CA GLY A 96 -4.13 -22.51 1.88
C GLY A 96 -3.06 -21.91 0.98
N ALA A 97 -3.44 -21.71 -0.28
CA ALA A 97 -2.55 -21.17 -1.31
C ALA A 97 -2.60 -19.65 -1.32
N TRP A 98 -1.47 -19.03 -1.15
CA TRP A 98 -1.30 -17.59 -1.14
C TRP A 98 -0.46 -17.12 -2.32
N ARG A 99 -0.71 -15.90 -2.76
CA ARG A 99 0.17 -15.20 -3.71
C ARG A 99 0.39 -13.76 -3.27
N VAL A 100 1.53 -13.21 -3.62
CA VAL A 100 1.80 -11.78 -3.45
C VAL A 100 0.97 -11.00 -4.47
N ALA A 101 0.15 -10.08 -3.99
CA ALA A 101 -0.62 -9.18 -4.81
C ALA A 101 0.13 -7.87 -5.08
N LEU A 102 0.84 -7.37 -4.07
CA LEU A 102 1.67 -6.16 -4.17
C LEU A 102 2.76 -6.18 -3.09
N SER A 103 3.91 -5.65 -3.43
CA SER A 103 4.99 -5.30 -2.48
C SER A 103 5.78 -4.12 -3.02
N ASN A 104 6.34 -3.32 -2.13
CA ASN A 104 7.28 -2.24 -2.49
C ASN A 104 8.75 -2.68 -2.43
N TYR A 105 9.01 -3.95 -2.11
CA TYR A 105 10.33 -4.57 -2.19
C TYR A 105 10.29 -5.77 -3.13
N GLU A 106 11.41 -6.03 -3.77
CA GLU A 106 11.65 -7.29 -4.46
C GLU A 106 11.92 -8.40 -3.43
N GLU A 107 11.81 -9.67 -3.85
CA GLU A 107 12.10 -10.84 -3.01
C GLU A 107 11.35 -10.84 -1.67
N VAL A 108 10.04 -11.00 -1.74
CA VAL A 108 9.17 -11.18 -0.58
C VAL A 108 8.64 -12.63 -0.54
N PRO A 109 8.30 -13.16 0.66
CA PRO A 109 7.72 -14.50 0.75
C PRO A 109 6.38 -14.56 0.02
N PHE A 110 6.14 -15.65 -0.70
CA PHE A 110 4.92 -15.83 -1.50
C PHE A 110 3.64 -16.01 -0.66
N ARG A 111 3.78 -16.27 0.63
CA ARG A 111 2.67 -16.40 1.59
C ARG A 111 2.98 -15.64 2.87
N PRO A 112 1.95 -15.27 3.67
CA PRO A 112 2.16 -14.73 5.00
C PRO A 112 2.87 -15.75 5.89
N ASP A 113 4.07 -15.41 6.36
CA ASP A 113 4.89 -16.23 7.25
C ASP A 113 5.62 -15.32 8.23
N THR A 114 6.23 -15.88 9.25
CA THR A 114 7.07 -15.10 10.16
C THR A 114 8.25 -14.50 9.39
N LEU A 115 8.37 -13.20 9.42
CA LEU A 115 9.45 -12.49 8.73
C LEU A 115 9.94 -11.26 9.49
N LEU A 116 11.13 -10.84 9.12
CA LEU A 116 11.72 -9.59 9.56
C LEU A 116 11.49 -8.54 8.48
N LEU A 117 10.45 -7.73 8.67
CA LEU A 117 10.11 -6.65 7.75
C LEU A 117 11.22 -5.60 7.71
N ARG A 118 11.60 -5.21 6.52
CA ARG A 118 12.54 -4.12 6.26
C ARG A 118 11.91 -2.75 6.59
N PRO A 119 12.71 -1.69 6.73
CA PRO A 119 12.16 -0.35 6.92
C PRO A 119 11.16 0.01 5.82
N PHE A 120 9.98 0.51 6.22
CA PHE A 120 8.88 0.92 5.33
C PHE A 120 8.42 -0.15 4.33
N GLU A 121 8.64 -1.42 4.63
CA GLU A 121 8.18 -2.53 3.81
C GLU A 121 6.68 -2.76 3.97
N ALA A 122 5.99 -2.89 2.85
CA ALA A 122 4.58 -3.25 2.79
C ALA A 122 4.37 -4.43 1.84
N ILE A 123 3.63 -5.44 2.28
CA ILE A 123 3.35 -6.64 1.50
C ILE A 123 1.86 -6.94 1.57
N TRP A 124 1.28 -7.24 0.43
CA TRP A 124 -0.10 -7.66 0.27
C TRP A 124 -0.14 -9.09 -0.28
N TRP A 125 -0.78 -9.98 0.44
CA TRP A 125 -1.06 -11.34 -0.02
C TRP A 125 -2.54 -11.53 -0.21
N VAL A 126 -2.89 -12.32 -1.22
CA VAL A 126 -4.26 -12.73 -1.48
C VAL A 126 -4.32 -14.25 -1.57
N GLN A 127 -5.39 -14.79 -1.02
CA GLN A 127 -5.80 -16.18 -1.09
C GLN A 127 -7.15 -16.24 -1.81
N GLU A 128 -7.26 -17.13 -2.77
CA GLU A 128 -8.48 -17.39 -3.54
C GLU A 128 -9.05 -18.77 -3.21
#